data_73174f0a6bde6924f46d0c9d0654a2e6
#
_entry.id   73174f0a6bde6924f46d0c9d0654a2e6
#
_cell.length_a   1.000
_cell.length_b   1.000
_cell.length_c   1.000
_cell.angle_alpha   90.00
_cell.angle_beta   90.00
_cell.angle_gamma   90.00
#
_symmetry.space_group_name_H-M   'P 1'
#
loop_
_entity.id
_entity.type
_entity.pdbx_description
1 polymer ?
#
loop_
_entity_poly.entity_id
_entity_poly.type
_entity_poly.pdbx_seq_one_letter_code
_entity_poly.pdbx_strand_id
1 'polypeptide(L)'
;MSSIQTLGVPVHSVNWVRIFPAIDADNKDCLVAVMGQQADNFTVVKIDPGTGATVQVTATIPESNYPTAAMHSRSGMIYIGAAHSGHLFRYDPETEILDDLGAINPPDDIFPCRIDEDVNGVLWIGCYGTAGLTSYDPATGVFIRHGRMDETDMYCYPLAAPDGSIACEIKVTRPHVVVFDPETGIHKPVGPVVSKEKGGSASLIRATDGTLYIKSSEGHYHLDGFNAIPVDVLPDPERPPAMSDGTTVEFADRDTQMFKIVEMTYPKTGETKQLPIEYESAGSELFLIHRGPDDHIYGSSILPLHLFRYALDTGDMADFGVCSTSGGEAYSMGNLDGKLYICAYPAAKLSVYDPARPYHFGKEPDSNPLELGRMDEVSYRPRSMVTGPLGRVWTASVPDYGLWGGPLSWYDPATEQFGTYRDIADEASCWSLAWLEQRQLLAVGTTINGGTGTQPRVEQAVLFLWDYEQEEKVWEGTLDTPIHTINALTVDYQGLLYGTAIHPDQSILFVFDPDKRSFIHSAALPQGRPLDGGLQTGPAGMIYGFTTSCFYRLDPSDFSITQLFEKPDAFQTAGPMMEDDVYFAQKHEIKKLVIE
;
A
#
# COMPACT_ATOMS: atom_id res chain seq x y z
N MET A 1 -4.94 -37.00 1.87
CA MET A 1 -5.51 -35.75 2.47
C MET A 1 -4.63 -34.59 2.03
N SER A 2 -5.22 -33.61 1.38
CA SER A 2 -4.48 -32.41 0.97
C SER A 2 -3.79 -31.75 2.16
N SER A 3 -2.56 -31.30 2.02
CA SER A 3 -1.74 -30.71 3.09
C SER A 3 -1.05 -29.44 2.63
N ILE A 4 -0.83 -28.51 3.58
CA ILE A 4 -0.07 -27.29 3.36
C ILE A 4 1.37 -27.51 3.84
N GLN A 5 2.32 -27.20 2.96
CA GLN A 5 3.75 -27.16 3.26
C GLN A 5 4.23 -25.71 3.25
N THR A 6 4.89 -25.25 4.32
CA THR A 6 5.61 -23.98 4.34
C THR A 6 6.95 -24.17 3.63
N LEU A 7 7.25 -23.27 2.69
CA LEU A 7 8.49 -23.28 1.92
C LEU A 7 9.54 -22.36 2.51
N GLY A 8 9.12 -21.18 3.04
CA GLY A 8 10.00 -20.26 3.75
C GLY A 8 9.58 -18.80 3.59
N VAL A 9 10.45 -17.89 4.07
CA VAL A 9 10.27 -16.43 4.07
C VAL A 9 11.26 -15.81 3.08
N PRO A 10 10.82 -15.28 1.93
CA PRO A 10 11.74 -14.77 0.91
C PRO A 10 12.27 -13.36 1.19
N VAL A 11 11.55 -12.52 1.95
CA VAL A 11 11.92 -11.11 2.18
C VAL A 11 11.95 -10.81 3.66
N HIS A 12 13.12 -10.37 4.16
CA HIS A 12 13.33 -9.90 5.52
C HIS A 12 13.69 -8.41 5.49
N SER A 13 12.69 -7.53 5.52
CA SER A 13 12.90 -6.10 5.48
C SER A 13 11.86 -5.36 6.34
N VAL A 14 12.06 -4.07 6.53
CA VAL A 14 11.18 -3.19 7.33
C VAL A 14 10.81 -1.96 6.52
N ASN A 15 9.77 -1.27 6.96
CA ASN A 15 9.31 -0.01 6.40
C ASN A 15 8.81 0.92 7.51
N TRP A 16 8.26 2.07 7.13
CA TRP A 16 7.80 3.10 8.08
C TRP A 16 8.89 3.54 9.05
N VAL A 17 10.12 3.62 8.56
CA VAL A 17 11.29 3.88 9.38
C VAL A 17 11.39 5.37 9.75
N ARG A 18 11.60 5.63 11.04
CA ARG A 18 11.96 6.94 11.60
C ARG A 18 13.22 6.76 12.44
N ILE A 19 14.13 7.72 12.38
CA ILE A 19 15.32 7.74 13.25
C ILE A 19 15.40 9.06 14.01
N PHE A 20 15.66 8.99 15.29
CA PHE A 20 15.72 10.13 16.20
C PHE A 20 17.04 10.11 16.97
N PRO A 21 17.78 11.23 17.03
CA PRO A 21 18.77 11.44 18.07
C PRO A 21 18.09 11.48 19.44
N ALA A 22 18.69 10.85 20.44
CA ALA A 22 18.19 10.80 21.81
C ALA A 22 19.38 10.76 22.79
N ILE A 23 19.08 10.81 24.09
CA ILE A 23 20.08 10.72 25.17
C ILE A 23 19.79 9.44 25.97
N ASP A 24 20.84 8.68 26.27
CA ASP A 24 20.75 7.46 27.06
C ASP A 24 20.91 7.69 28.58
N ALA A 25 20.83 6.62 29.37
CA ALA A 25 20.97 6.66 30.82
C ALA A 25 22.33 7.17 31.33
N ASP A 26 23.37 7.08 30.52
CA ASP A 26 24.71 7.62 30.80
C ASP A 26 24.88 9.11 30.41
N ASN A 27 23.79 9.74 29.97
CA ASN A 27 23.77 11.10 29.42
C ASN A 27 24.64 11.25 28.15
N LYS A 28 24.64 10.23 27.31
CA LYS A 28 25.33 10.22 26.02
C LYS A 28 24.34 10.20 24.87
N ASP A 29 24.76 10.77 23.73
CA ASP A 29 23.99 10.65 22.50
C ASP A 29 23.82 9.20 22.10
N CYS A 30 22.60 8.80 21.79
CA CYS A 30 22.25 7.55 21.13
C CYS A 30 21.28 7.85 19.96
N LEU A 31 21.04 6.87 19.11
CA LEU A 31 20.03 6.97 18.06
C LEU A 31 18.92 5.95 18.34
N VAL A 32 17.68 6.35 18.07
CA VAL A 32 16.52 5.47 18.21
C VAL A 32 15.82 5.38 16.86
N ALA A 33 15.85 4.20 16.25
CA ALA A 33 15.10 3.91 15.04
C ALA A 33 13.81 3.16 15.39
N VAL A 34 12.69 3.65 14.87
CA VAL A 34 11.38 2.99 14.95
C VAL A 34 11.09 2.39 13.57
N MET A 35 10.85 1.08 13.51
CA MET A 35 10.77 0.32 12.26
C MET A 35 9.57 -0.61 12.29
N GLY A 36 8.83 -0.71 11.19
CA GLY A 36 7.64 -1.55 11.08
C GLY A 36 7.65 -2.47 9.87
N GLN A 37 6.79 -3.49 9.94
CA GLN A 37 6.54 -4.45 8.86
C GLN A 37 5.12 -4.98 8.96
N GLN A 38 4.50 -5.30 7.84
CA GLN A 38 3.09 -5.72 7.82
C GLN A 38 2.85 -7.05 8.55
N ALA A 39 3.74 -8.01 8.42
CA ALA A 39 3.50 -9.38 8.91
C ALA A 39 3.60 -9.55 10.42
N ASP A 40 4.26 -8.62 11.12
CA ASP A 40 4.51 -8.70 12.57
C ASP A 40 4.51 -7.30 13.20
N ASN A 41 4.70 -7.24 14.52
CA ASN A 41 4.72 -5.99 15.26
C ASN A 41 5.93 -5.12 14.92
N PHE A 42 5.80 -3.81 15.08
CA PHE A 42 6.90 -2.88 14.92
C PHE A 42 7.96 -3.08 16.00
N THR A 43 9.18 -2.65 15.69
CA THR A 43 10.32 -2.71 16.59
C THR A 43 10.97 -1.34 16.78
N VAL A 44 11.55 -1.13 17.95
CA VAL A 44 12.41 0.01 18.29
C VAL A 44 13.83 -0.50 18.42
N VAL A 45 14.77 0.13 17.71
CA VAL A 45 16.19 -0.21 17.72
C VAL A 45 16.97 0.99 18.24
N LYS A 46 17.54 0.86 19.43
CA LYS A 46 18.51 1.82 19.97
C LYS A 46 19.88 1.49 19.42
N ILE A 47 20.62 2.51 18.95
CA ILE A 47 21.87 2.37 18.22
C ILE A 47 22.94 3.22 18.91
N ASP A 48 24.10 2.64 19.19
CA ASP A 48 25.28 3.38 19.62
C ASP A 48 25.93 4.07 18.39
N PRO A 49 25.99 5.40 18.35
CA PRO A 49 26.51 6.14 17.18
C PRO A 49 28.02 6.00 16.97
N GLY A 50 28.74 5.52 17.97
CA GLY A 50 30.20 5.27 17.87
C GLY A 50 30.52 3.94 17.20
N THR A 51 29.76 2.89 17.52
CA THR A 51 30.07 1.49 17.18
C THR A 51 29.05 0.83 16.24
N GLY A 52 27.80 1.30 16.17
CA GLY A 52 26.70 0.64 15.46
C GLY A 52 26.07 -0.52 16.24
N ALA A 53 26.47 -0.73 17.50
CA ALA A 53 25.84 -1.73 18.35
C ALA A 53 24.37 -1.38 18.61
N THR A 54 23.50 -2.40 18.58
CA THR A 54 22.06 -2.24 18.66
C THR A 54 21.46 -2.96 19.86
N VAL A 55 20.40 -2.38 20.42
CA VAL A 55 19.47 -3.05 21.35
C VAL A 55 18.07 -2.92 20.76
N GLN A 56 17.33 -4.01 20.68
CA GLN A 56 16.04 -4.08 20.01
C GLN A 56 14.93 -4.45 20.99
N VAL A 57 13.80 -3.74 20.89
CA VAL A 57 12.55 -4.02 21.62
C VAL A 57 11.39 -4.04 20.62
N THR A 58 10.61 -5.13 20.63
CA THR A 58 9.46 -5.30 19.74
C THR A 58 8.16 -5.11 20.52
N ALA A 59 7.18 -4.43 19.91
CA ALA A 59 5.84 -4.29 20.50
C ALA A 59 5.18 -5.66 20.71
N THR A 60 4.40 -5.78 21.78
CA THR A 60 3.77 -7.06 22.17
C THR A 60 2.26 -7.10 21.90
N ILE A 61 1.65 -5.96 21.56
CA ILE A 61 0.23 -5.89 21.20
C ILE A 61 0.05 -6.43 19.77
N PRO A 62 -0.83 -7.43 19.55
CA PRO A 62 -1.10 -7.93 18.22
C PRO A 62 -1.52 -6.83 17.24
N GLU A 63 -1.10 -6.96 15.99
CA GLU A 63 -1.41 -6.02 14.90
C GLU A 63 -0.78 -4.63 15.02
N SER A 64 0.16 -4.40 15.94
CA SER A 64 0.95 -3.16 16.04
C SER A 64 2.11 -3.17 15.02
N ASN A 65 1.81 -3.23 13.73
CA ASN A 65 2.82 -3.50 12.71
C ASN A 65 3.40 -2.24 12.04
N TYR A 66 2.61 -1.21 11.78
CA TYR A 66 3.12 0.02 11.19
C TYR A 66 3.20 1.16 12.21
N PRO A 67 4.40 1.67 12.51
CA PRO A 67 4.56 2.89 13.33
C PRO A 67 4.33 4.11 12.43
N THR A 68 3.08 4.31 11.99
CA THR A 68 2.69 5.32 11.02
C THR A 68 2.88 6.75 11.50
N ALA A 69 2.83 6.94 12.82
CA ALA A 69 3.16 8.19 13.47
C ALA A 69 4.24 7.93 14.53
N ALA A 70 5.32 8.72 14.53
CA ALA A 70 6.32 8.71 15.59
C ALA A 70 6.93 10.09 15.74
N MET A 71 7.21 10.48 16.98
CA MET A 71 7.85 11.76 17.32
C MET A 71 8.78 11.62 18.52
N HIS A 72 9.81 12.45 18.57
CA HIS A 72 10.65 12.68 19.73
C HIS A 72 10.10 13.88 20.51
N SER A 73 9.62 13.63 21.73
CA SER A 73 9.09 14.65 22.63
C SER A 73 10.21 15.47 23.27
N ARG A 74 9.89 16.72 23.65
CA ARG A 74 10.79 17.57 24.45
C ARG A 74 11.14 16.96 25.81
N SER A 75 10.37 16.00 26.29
CA SER A 75 10.70 15.22 27.50
C SER A 75 11.78 14.15 27.29
N GLY A 76 12.27 13.94 26.05
CA GLY A 76 13.22 12.89 25.71
C GLY A 76 12.58 11.55 25.35
N MET A 77 11.27 11.39 25.54
CA MET A 77 10.54 10.17 25.17
C MET A 77 10.25 10.10 23.67
N ILE A 78 10.24 8.90 23.12
CA ILE A 78 9.76 8.64 21.75
C ILE A 78 8.33 8.12 21.83
N TYR A 79 7.36 8.87 21.28
CA TYR A 79 5.96 8.43 21.17
C TYR A 79 5.69 7.87 19.79
N ILE A 80 4.97 6.74 19.75
CA ILE A 80 4.74 5.94 18.54
C ILE A 80 3.27 5.59 18.45
N GLY A 81 2.61 6.02 17.38
CA GLY A 81 1.25 5.61 17.03
C GLY A 81 1.30 4.44 16.05
N ALA A 82 0.83 3.27 16.47
CA ALA A 82 0.86 2.05 15.68
C ALA A 82 -0.45 1.83 14.95
N ALA A 83 -0.38 1.63 13.63
CA ALA A 83 -1.52 1.28 12.80
C ALA A 83 -2.01 -0.14 13.11
N HIS A 84 -3.26 -0.40 12.72
CA HIS A 84 -4.07 -1.61 12.93
C HIS A 84 -4.47 -1.84 14.39
N SER A 85 -3.56 -1.75 15.37
CA SER A 85 -3.95 -1.74 16.78
C SER A 85 -4.58 -0.41 17.21
N GLY A 86 -4.17 0.71 16.57
CA GLY A 86 -4.60 2.06 16.96
C GLY A 86 -4.10 2.51 18.34
N HIS A 87 -3.02 1.87 18.85
CA HIS A 87 -2.45 2.19 20.16
C HIS A 87 -1.36 3.25 20.09
N LEU A 88 -1.22 4.02 21.16
CA LEU A 88 -0.08 4.87 21.43
C LEU A 88 0.92 4.12 22.30
N PHE A 89 2.18 4.13 21.89
CA PHE A 89 3.29 3.60 22.67
C PHE A 89 4.25 4.72 23.08
N ARG A 90 5.00 4.48 24.14
CA ARG A 90 6.09 5.34 24.61
C ARG A 90 7.36 4.51 24.77
N TYR A 91 8.43 4.91 24.12
CA TYR A 91 9.76 4.36 24.34
C TYR A 91 10.62 5.34 25.11
N ASP A 92 11.27 4.84 26.16
CA ASP A 92 12.22 5.59 26.99
C ASP A 92 13.65 5.16 26.62
N PRO A 93 14.46 6.06 26.01
CA PRO A 93 15.85 5.74 25.63
C PRO A 93 16.79 5.47 26.82
N GLU A 94 16.47 5.96 28.02
CA GLU A 94 17.29 5.75 29.22
C GLU A 94 17.09 4.35 29.80
N THR A 95 15.84 3.90 29.89
CA THR A 95 15.49 2.60 30.48
C THR A 95 15.32 1.48 29.46
N GLU A 96 15.25 1.82 28.17
CA GLU A 96 15.00 0.91 27.03
C GLU A 96 13.63 0.20 27.14
N ILE A 97 12.66 0.82 27.82
CA ILE A 97 11.32 0.26 28.02
C ILE A 97 10.39 0.83 26.95
N LEU A 98 9.62 -0.06 26.33
CA LEU A 98 8.51 0.27 25.42
C LEU A 98 7.19 -0.01 26.13
N ASP A 99 6.48 1.05 26.54
CA ASP A 99 5.19 0.98 27.20
C ASP A 99 4.05 1.11 26.19
N ASP A 100 3.03 0.28 26.32
CA ASP A 100 1.72 0.49 25.68
C ASP A 100 0.87 1.43 26.57
N LEU A 101 0.50 2.58 26.03
CA LEU A 101 -0.32 3.58 26.72
C LEU A 101 -1.83 3.40 26.47
N GLY A 102 -2.19 2.49 25.54
CA GLY A 102 -3.57 2.15 25.22
C GLY A 102 -4.07 2.74 23.90
N ALA A 103 -5.34 2.44 23.60
CA ALA A 103 -5.97 2.79 22.34
C ALA A 103 -6.28 4.30 22.24
N ILE A 104 -5.89 4.90 21.12
CA ILE A 104 -6.03 6.33 20.85
C ILE A 104 -7.51 6.69 20.68
N ASN A 105 -8.21 6.02 19.78
CA ASN A 105 -9.62 6.31 19.48
C ASN A 105 -10.43 5.07 19.07
N PRO A 106 -10.58 4.06 19.96
CA PRO A 106 -11.36 2.86 19.63
C PRO A 106 -12.87 3.18 19.55
N PRO A 107 -13.64 2.46 18.70
CA PRO A 107 -13.15 1.45 17.73
C PRO A 107 -12.84 2.03 16.36
N ASP A 108 -12.98 3.35 16.16
CA ASP A 108 -13.14 3.94 14.82
C ASP A 108 -11.80 4.20 14.11
N ASP A 109 -10.79 4.68 14.84
CA ASP A 109 -9.51 5.09 14.25
C ASP A 109 -8.37 4.18 14.73
N ILE A 110 -8.01 3.22 13.89
CA ILE A 110 -6.92 2.27 14.14
C ILE A 110 -5.63 2.63 13.37
N PHE A 111 -5.57 3.84 12.79
CA PHE A 111 -4.46 4.25 11.96
C PHE A 111 -4.03 5.70 12.27
N PRO A 112 -3.17 5.93 13.28
CA PRO A 112 -2.66 7.26 13.58
C PRO A 112 -1.78 7.78 12.43
N CYS A 113 -1.97 9.05 12.04
CA CYS A 113 -1.27 9.67 10.90
C CYS A 113 -0.10 10.54 11.30
N ARG A 114 -0.28 11.33 12.37
CA ARG A 114 0.74 12.25 12.92
C ARG A 114 0.51 12.43 14.40
N ILE A 115 1.62 12.58 15.12
CA ILE A 115 1.66 13.05 16.51
C ILE A 115 2.45 14.35 16.54
N ASP A 116 1.95 15.32 17.27
CA ASP A 116 2.67 16.56 17.55
C ASP A 116 2.50 16.98 19.01
N GLU A 117 3.42 17.79 19.55
CA GLU A 117 3.44 18.18 20.95
C GLU A 117 3.24 19.70 21.08
N ASP A 118 2.26 20.11 21.89
CA ASP A 118 2.02 21.52 22.14
C ASP A 118 2.97 22.11 23.20
N VAL A 119 2.86 23.42 23.45
CA VAL A 119 3.72 24.14 24.40
C VAL A 119 3.61 23.64 25.84
N ASN A 120 2.54 22.94 26.19
CA ASN A 120 2.27 22.39 27.52
C ASN A 120 2.72 20.92 27.67
N GLY A 121 3.23 20.30 26.59
CA GLY A 121 3.64 18.89 26.57
C GLY A 121 2.49 17.92 26.30
N VAL A 122 1.31 18.41 25.93
CA VAL A 122 0.19 17.57 25.50
C VAL A 122 0.42 17.10 24.06
N LEU A 123 0.22 15.82 23.82
CA LEU A 123 0.36 15.22 22.50
C LEU A 123 -0.97 15.28 21.74
N TRP A 124 -0.92 15.73 20.48
CA TRP A 124 -2.05 15.83 19.58
C TRP A 124 -1.89 14.80 18.47
N ILE A 125 -2.87 13.89 18.35
CA ILE A 125 -2.80 12.71 17.49
C ILE A 125 -3.94 12.79 16.49
N GLY A 126 -3.60 12.85 15.21
CA GLY A 126 -4.57 12.78 14.12
C GLY A 126 -4.62 11.39 13.51
N CYS A 127 -5.81 10.97 13.10
CA CYS A 127 -6.06 9.62 12.62
C CYS A 127 -6.61 9.60 11.19
N TYR A 128 -6.38 8.48 10.51
CA TYR A 128 -7.01 8.10 9.25
C TYR A 128 -8.30 7.30 9.53
N GLY A 129 -9.27 7.46 8.66
CA GLY A 129 -10.59 6.82 8.69
C GLY A 129 -11.68 7.84 8.92
N THR A 130 -11.61 8.58 10.01
CA THR A 130 -12.62 9.55 10.40
C THR A 130 -12.16 11.01 10.41
N ALA A 131 -10.91 11.30 9.98
CA ALA A 131 -10.25 12.58 10.23
C ALA A 131 -10.30 12.97 11.72
N GLY A 132 -10.16 11.99 12.61
CA GLY A 132 -10.29 12.16 14.06
C GLY A 132 -9.10 12.88 14.68
N LEU A 133 -9.35 13.64 15.74
CA LEU A 133 -8.34 14.30 16.57
C LEU A 133 -8.49 13.84 18.02
N THR A 134 -7.39 13.40 18.62
CA THR A 134 -7.30 13.00 20.04
C THR A 134 -6.11 13.68 20.68
N SER A 135 -6.25 14.13 21.91
CA SER A 135 -5.10 14.56 22.73
C SER A 135 -4.77 13.53 23.80
N TYR A 136 -3.48 13.45 24.15
CA TYR A 136 -2.96 12.64 25.26
C TYR A 136 -2.09 13.52 26.14
N ASP A 137 -2.38 13.56 27.44
CA ASP A 137 -1.58 14.27 28.42
C ASP A 137 -0.64 13.27 29.13
N PRO A 138 0.67 13.33 28.88
CA PRO A 138 1.63 12.43 29.51
C PRO A 138 1.72 12.57 31.04
N ALA A 139 1.35 13.74 31.61
CA ALA A 139 1.40 13.97 33.05
C ALA A 139 0.27 13.26 33.80
N THR A 140 -0.89 13.10 33.16
CA THR A 140 -2.07 12.47 33.74
C THR A 140 -2.37 11.08 33.18
N GLY A 141 -1.82 10.73 32.01
CA GLY A 141 -2.11 9.51 31.29
C GLY A 141 -3.49 9.49 30.63
N VAL A 142 -4.13 10.65 30.43
CA VAL A 142 -5.51 10.75 29.96
C VAL A 142 -5.59 11.04 28.46
N PHE A 143 -6.38 10.26 27.73
CA PHE A 143 -6.81 10.55 26.37
C PHE A 143 -8.10 11.35 26.37
N ILE A 144 -8.18 12.43 25.55
CA ILE A 144 -9.40 13.18 25.28
C ILE A 144 -9.66 13.16 23.78
N ARG A 145 -10.84 12.65 23.39
CA ARG A 145 -11.27 12.57 21.99
C ARG A 145 -12.04 13.83 21.63
N HIS A 146 -11.57 14.53 20.59
CA HIS A 146 -12.17 15.80 20.14
C HIS A 146 -13.12 15.60 18.94
N GLY A 147 -13.23 14.35 18.45
CA GLY A 147 -14.12 13.99 17.34
C GLY A 147 -13.47 14.23 15.96
N ARG A 148 -14.32 14.28 14.95
CA ARG A 148 -13.92 14.50 13.55
C ARG A 148 -13.61 15.96 13.30
N MET A 149 -12.55 16.22 12.54
CA MET A 149 -12.21 17.56 12.08
C MET A 149 -12.80 17.87 10.70
N ASP A 150 -13.26 16.87 9.97
CA ASP A 150 -14.01 17.01 8.72
C ASP A 150 -15.01 15.87 8.54
N GLU A 151 -16.22 16.18 8.04
CA GLU A 151 -17.30 15.20 7.87
C GLU A 151 -17.15 14.30 6.65
N THR A 152 -16.36 14.73 5.64
CA THR A 152 -16.23 14.06 4.35
C THR A 152 -14.89 13.36 4.22
N ASP A 153 -13.81 14.09 4.48
CA ASP A 153 -12.45 13.59 4.33
C ASP A 153 -12.02 12.74 5.54
N MET A 154 -10.97 11.95 5.36
CA MET A 154 -10.65 10.85 6.26
C MET A 154 -9.28 10.96 6.94
N TYR A 155 -8.40 11.86 6.51
CA TYR A 155 -7.09 12.07 7.13
C TYR A 155 -7.03 13.36 7.93
N CYS A 156 -6.43 13.28 9.12
CA CYS A 156 -6.10 14.43 9.98
C CYS A 156 -4.60 14.39 10.32
N TYR A 157 -3.88 15.46 9.96
CA TYR A 157 -2.45 15.61 10.30
C TYR A 157 -2.27 16.88 11.16
N PRO A 158 -2.31 16.77 12.50
CA PRO A 158 -2.23 17.93 13.39
C PRO A 158 -0.81 18.50 13.48
N LEU A 159 -0.74 19.84 13.65
CA LEU A 159 0.41 20.59 14.14
C LEU A 159 -0.07 21.58 15.18
N ALA A 160 0.57 21.60 16.34
CA ALA A 160 0.29 22.56 17.40
C ALA A 160 0.94 23.92 17.07
N ALA A 161 0.16 24.99 17.13
CA ALA A 161 0.64 26.35 16.93
C ALA A 161 1.17 26.97 18.23
N PRO A 162 2.04 27.99 18.17
CA PRO A 162 2.55 28.67 19.37
C PRO A 162 1.48 29.38 20.22
N ASP A 163 0.34 29.73 19.63
CA ASP A 163 -0.82 30.32 20.31
C ASP A 163 -1.69 29.32 21.07
N GLY A 164 -1.36 28.02 20.99
CA GLY A 164 -2.11 26.93 21.62
C GLY A 164 -3.22 26.33 20.75
N SER A 165 -3.51 26.89 19.57
CA SER A 165 -4.42 26.27 18.62
C SER A 165 -3.79 25.07 17.91
N ILE A 166 -4.62 24.17 17.36
CA ILE A 166 -4.17 22.98 16.64
C ILE A 166 -4.63 23.07 15.19
N ALA A 167 -3.68 23.20 14.27
CA ALA A 167 -3.97 23.19 12.85
C ALA A 167 -3.91 21.76 12.32
N CYS A 168 -4.99 21.31 11.68
CA CYS A 168 -5.17 19.98 11.12
C CYS A 168 -5.16 20.04 9.60
N GLU A 169 -4.16 19.45 8.95
CA GLU A 169 -4.18 19.26 7.50
C GLU A 169 -5.16 18.11 7.18
N ILE A 170 -6.19 18.39 6.41
CA ILE A 170 -7.25 17.46 6.04
C ILE A 170 -7.05 17.00 4.60
N LYS A 171 -7.24 15.73 4.34
CA LYS A 171 -7.13 15.05 3.03
C LYS A 171 -8.21 13.96 2.94
N VAL A 172 -8.68 13.60 1.76
CA VAL A 172 -8.04 13.46 0.43
C VAL A 172 -8.79 14.25 -0.64
N THR A 173 -10.16 14.23 -0.64
CA THR A 173 -10.99 14.74 -1.74
C THR A 173 -11.02 16.26 -1.79
N ARG A 174 -10.99 16.89 -0.63
CA ARG A 174 -10.99 18.34 -0.45
C ARG A 174 -9.83 18.77 0.43
N PRO A 175 -8.58 18.78 -0.09
CA PRO A 175 -7.42 19.23 0.71
C PRO A 175 -7.65 20.64 1.27
N HIS A 176 -7.54 20.79 2.59
CA HIS A 176 -7.68 22.05 3.32
C HIS A 176 -7.09 21.97 4.72
N VAL A 177 -7.15 23.06 5.46
CA VAL A 177 -6.73 23.13 6.86
C VAL A 177 -7.91 23.47 7.74
N VAL A 178 -8.07 22.73 8.82
CA VAL A 178 -9.01 23.01 9.92
C VAL A 178 -8.22 23.43 11.13
N VAL A 179 -8.56 24.55 11.75
CA VAL A 179 -8.02 24.96 13.04
C VAL A 179 -9.00 24.56 14.14
N PHE A 180 -8.47 23.92 15.18
CA PHE A 180 -9.17 23.53 16.40
C PHE A 180 -8.63 24.36 17.58
N ASP A 181 -9.53 24.94 18.36
CA ASP A 181 -9.21 25.65 19.61
C ASP A 181 -9.52 24.73 20.80
N PRO A 182 -8.49 24.27 21.54
CA PRO A 182 -8.67 23.38 22.68
C PRO A 182 -9.45 23.98 23.85
N GLU A 183 -9.43 25.31 24.03
CA GLU A 183 -10.13 25.97 25.14
C GLU A 183 -11.64 26.01 24.93
N THR A 184 -12.07 26.25 23.69
CA THR A 184 -13.50 26.38 23.35
C THR A 184 -14.10 25.12 22.74
N GLY A 185 -13.26 24.20 22.23
CA GLY A 185 -13.67 23.03 21.47
C GLY A 185 -14.18 23.37 20.05
N ILE A 186 -14.03 24.61 19.61
CA ILE A 186 -14.48 25.07 18.29
C ILE A 186 -13.44 24.66 17.24
N HIS A 187 -13.90 24.10 16.12
CA HIS A 187 -13.07 23.89 14.93
C HIS A 187 -13.77 24.39 13.67
N LYS A 188 -12.99 24.88 12.72
CA LYS A 188 -13.50 25.31 11.39
C LYS A 188 -12.39 25.34 10.34
N PRO A 189 -12.76 25.21 9.04
CA PRO A 189 -11.83 25.41 7.95
C PRO A 189 -11.24 26.84 7.96
N VAL A 190 -9.94 26.94 7.67
CA VAL A 190 -9.17 28.20 7.58
C VAL A 190 -8.36 28.20 6.30
N GLY A 191 -8.44 29.30 5.54
CA GLY A 191 -7.82 29.39 4.22
C GLY A 191 -8.62 28.65 3.12
N PRO A 192 -7.99 28.34 1.98
CA PRO A 192 -8.68 27.73 0.86
C PRO A 192 -9.05 26.28 1.10
N VAL A 193 -10.24 25.88 0.63
CA VAL A 193 -10.70 24.50 0.50
C VAL A 193 -10.67 24.17 -0.99
N VAL A 194 -9.74 23.30 -1.38
CA VAL A 194 -9.49 22.99 -2.80
C VAL A 194 -10.02 21.61 -3.17
N SER A 195 -10.18 21.33 -4.46
CA SER A 195 -10.66 20.02 -4.95
C SER A 195 -9.49 19.22 -5.55
N LYS A 196 -9.26 18.01 -5.04
CA LYS A 196 -8.28 17.07 -5.58
C LYS A 196 -8.59 16.72 -7.04
N GLU A 197 -9.86 16.48 -7.37
CA GLU A 197 -10.34 16.17 -8.73
C GLU A 197 -9.98 17.27 -9.75
N LYS A 198 -9.88 18.52 -9.28
CA LYS A 198 -9.46 19.68 -10.09
C LYS A 198 -7.97 20.00 -9.99
N GLY A 199 -7.16 19.09 -9.44
CA GLY A 199 -5.73 19.27 -9.26
C GLY A 199 -5.34 20.16 -8.07
N GLY A 200 -6.28 20.45 -7.16
CA GLY A 200 -6.03 21.24 -5.96
C GLY A 200 -5.19 20.51 -4.91
N SER A 201 -4.37 21.25 -4.17
CA SER A 201 -3.58 20.75 -3.04
C SER A 201 -3.51 21.78 -1.92
N ALA A 202 -3.45 21.31 -0.67
CA ALA A 202 -3.20 22.12 0.52
C ALA A 202 -2.41 21.28 1.54
N SER A 203 -1.43 21.90 2.21
CA SER A 203 -0.62 21.27 3.24
C SER A 203 -0.18 22.30 4.29
N LEU A 204 0.17 21.80 5.49
CA LEU A 204 0.74 22.60 6.58
C LEU A 204 2.26 22.57 6.57
N ILE A 205 2.87 23.71 6.86
CA ILE A 205 4.32 23.87 7.08
C ILE A 205 4.52 24.54 8.43
N ARG A 206 5.44 24.00 9.26
CA ARG A 206 5.97 24.67 10.44
C ARG A 206 7.29 25.32 10.07
N ALA A 207 7.42 26.61 10.35
CA ALA A 207 8.66 27.35 10.18
C ALA A 207 9.62 27.11 11.36
N THR A 208 10.88 27.53 11.19
CA THR A 208 11.94 27.41 12.21
C THR A 208 11.62 28.11 13.53
N ASP A 209 10.77 29.13 13.55
CA ASP A 209 10.29 29.84 14.73
C ASP A 209 9.02 29.22 15.36
N GLY A 210 8.55 28.11 14.81
CA GLY A 210 7.35 27.37 15.24
C GLY A 210 6.04 27.88 14.66
N THR A 211 6.04 28.98 13.90
CA THR A 211 4.82 29.50 13.25
C THR A 211 4.34 28.57 12.15
N LEU A 212 3.01 28.52 11.92
CA LEU A 212 2.40 27.63 10.95
C LEU A 212 1.97 28.37 9.69
N TYR A 213 2.11 27.71 8.56
CA TYR A 213 1.73 28.22 7.23
C TYR A 213 0.95 27.17 6.45
N ILE A 214 0.02 27.67 5.61
CA ILE A 214 -0.65 26.86 4.60
C ILE A 214 0.05 27.07 3.26
N LYS A 215 0.47 25.96 2.63
CA LYS A 215 0.87 25.91 1.23
C LYS A 215 -0.28 25.32 0.42
N SER A 216 -0.87 26.11 -0.47
CA SER A 216 -2.01 25.68 -1.29
C SER A 216 -1.77 25.98 -2.76
N SER A 217 -2.49 25.26 -3.65
CA SER A 217 -2.55 25.59 -5.08
C SER A 217 -3.16 26.97 -5.38
N GLU A 218 -3.87 27.58 -4.41
CA GLU A 218 -4.45 28.92 -4.52
C GLU A 218 -3.62 30.02 -3.85
N GLY A 219 -2.43 29.69 -3.32
CA GLY A 219 -1.54 30.64 -2.65
C GLY A 219 -1.01 30.14 -1.31
N HIS A 220 -0.24 31.01 -0.65
CA HIS A 220 0.38 30.71 0.64
C HIS A 220 -0.18 31.64 1.72
N TYR A 221 -0.33 31.11 2.95
CA TYR A 221 -0.94 31.84 4.05
C TYR A 221 -0.21 31.58 5.35
N HIS A 222 0.02 32.63 6.14
CA HIS A 222 0.38 32.52 7.56
C HIS A 222 -0.88 32.24 8.38
N LEU A 223 -0.81 31.29 9.31
CA LEU A 223 -1.89 31.00 10.26
C LEU A 223 -1.72 31.84 11.53
N ASP A 224 -2.79 32.56 11.88
CA ASP A 224 -2.92 33.31 13.13
C ASP A 224 -4.30 32.97 13.74
N GLY A 225 -4.32 31.96 14.63
CA GLY A 225 -5.55 31.38 15.13
C GLY A 225 -6.48 30.95 13.98
N PHE A 226 -7.69 31.49 13.95
CA PHE A 226 -8.67 31.21 12.90
C PHE A 226 -8.54 32.11 11.66
N ASN A 227 -7.42 32.79 11.47
CA ASN A 227 -7.18 33.65 10.31
C ASN A 227 -6.09 33.07 9.42
N ALA A 228 -6.31 33.08 8.10
CA ALA A 228 -5.31 32.81 7.09
C ALA A 228 -4.89 34.13 6.42
N ILE A 229 -3.69 34.59 6.70
CA ILE A 229 -3.16 35.87 6.20
C ILE A 229 -2.29 35.56 4.96
N PRO A 230 -2.62 36.06 3.76
CA PRO A 230 -1.83 35.81 2.56
C PRO A 230 -0.39 36.25 2.70
N VAL A 231 0.54 35.43 2.17
CA VAL A 231 1.97 35.72 2.10
C VAL A 231 2.50 35.36 0.71
N ASP A 232 3.48 36.14 0.22
CA ASP A 232 4.07 35.89 -1.10
C ASP A 232 5.08 34.75 -1.09
N VAL A 233 5.77 34.56 0.04
CA VAL A 233 6.88 33.58 0.18
C VAL A 233 6.72 32.82 1.50
N LEU A 234 6.90 31.49 1.43
CA LEU A 234 6.96 30.64 2.62
C LEU A 234 8.35 30.76 3.28
N PRO A 235 8.43 30.77 4.61
CA PRO A 235 9.70 30.68 5.31
C PRO A 235 10.33 29.29 5.17
N ASP A 236 11.60 29.18 5.57
CA ASP A 236 12.27 27.89 5.67
C ASP A 236 11.55 26.99 6.68
N PRO A 237 11.32 25.72 6.34
CA PRO A 237 10.66 24.77 7.24
C PRO A 237 11.55 24.44 8.45
N GLU A 238 10.90 23.96 9.50
CA GLU A 238 11.58 23.40 10.68
C GLU A 238 12.63 22.35 10.27
N ARG A 239 13.80 22.42 10.92
CA ARG A 239 14.89 21.48 10.64
C ARG A 239 14.67 20.15 11.34
N PRO A 240 15.14 19.03 10.76
CA PRO A 240 15.17 17.75 11.46
C PRO A 240 15.94 17.84 12.78
N PRO A 241 15.57 17.04 13.80
CA PRO A 241 16.32 16.96 15.04
C PRO A 241 17.76 16.49 14.80
N ALA A 242 18.69 17.01 15.61
CA ALA A 242 20.12 16.69 15.54
C ALA A 242 20.64 16.21 16.89
N MET A 243 21.78 15.52 16.91
CA MET A 243 22.51 15.12 18.10
C MET A 243 23.01 16.38 18.88
N SER A 244 23.50 16.19 20.11
CA SER A 244 23.91 17.27 20.98
C SER A 244 25.01 18.18 20.38
N ASP A 245 25.85 17.64 19.49
CA ASP A 245 26.91 18.39 18.79
C ASP A 245 26.45 19.03 17.46
N GLY A 246 25.17 18.81 17.08
CA GLY A 246 24.55 19.26 15.85
C GLY A 246 24.67 18.28 14.68
N THR A 247 25.19 17.06 14.91
CA THR A 247 25.25 16.00 13.89
C THR A 247 23.83 15.57 13.49
N THR A 248 23.55 15.56 12.18
CA THR A 248 22.29 15.05 11.63
C THR A 248 22.42 13.60 11.21
N VAL A 249 21.30 12.86 11.25
CA VAL A 249 21.27 11.42 11.00
C VAL A 249 20.14 11.05 10.03
N GLU A 250 20.44 10.11 9.12
CA GLU A 250 19.47 9.50 8.23
C GLU A 250 19.91 8.07 7.84
N PHE A 251 19.08 7.35 7.12
CA PHE A 251 19.47 6.07 6.53
C PHE A 251 20.01 6.29 5.11
N ALA A 252 21.27 5.89 4.88
CA ALA A 252 21.95 5.99 3.58
C ALA A 252 21.35 5.06 2.53
N ASP A 253 20.81 3.93 2.95
CA ASP A 253 20.22 2.87 2.13
C ASP A 253 18.68 2.93 2.07
N ARG A 254 18.11 4.12 2.25
CA ARG A 254 16.66 4.36 2.14
C ARG A 254 16.11 4.04 0.76
N ASP A 255 16.89 4.33 -0.29
CA ASP A 255 16.47 4.09 -1.69
C ASP A 255 16.33 2.60 -2.01
N THR A 256 17.13 1.75 -1.35
CA THR A 256 17.04 0.29 -1.44
C THR A 256 16.09 -0.32 -0.42
N GLN A 257 15.58 0.48 0.51
CA GLN A 257 14.68 0.08 1.61
C GLN A 257 15.25 -1.05 2.50
N MET A 258 16.58 -1.12 2.62
CA MET A 258 17.26 -2.10 3.47
C MET A 258 17.39 -1.64 4.92
N PHE A 259 17.56 -0.33 5.15
CA PHE A 259 17.69 0.32 6.46
C PHE A 259 18.75 -0.32 7.38
N LYS A 260 19.89 -0.67 6.81
CA LYS A 260 21.04 -1.29 7.48
C LYS A 260 22.22 -0.35 7.65
N ILE A 261 22.17 0.85 7.05
CA ILE A 261 23.29 1.81 7.06
C ILE A 261 22.77 3.17 7.52
N VAL A 262 23.17 3.59 8.74
CA VAL A 262 22.94 4.94 9.23
C VAL A 262 24.03 5.87 8.72
N GLU A 263 23.67 7.00 8.14
CA GLU A 263 24.59 8.06 7.76
C GLU A 263 24.51 9.22 8.75
N MET A 264 25.66 9.65 9.26
CA MET A 264 25.81 10.77 10.17
C MET A 264 26.56 11.89 9.46
N THR A 265 25.99 13.11 9.41
CA THR A 265 26.62 14.30 8.82
C THR A 265 27.06 15.26 9.91
N TYR A 266 28.36 15.51 10.02
CA TYR A 266 28.97 16.38 11.02
C TYR A 266 28.91 17.85 10.59
N PRO A 267 28.25 18.74 11.35
CA PRO A 267 27.99 20.12 10.91
C PRO A 267 29.23 21.00 10.79
N LYS A 268 30.30 20.69 11.54
CA LYS A 268 31.53 21.50 11.54
C LYS A 268 32.44 21.23 10.35
N THR A 269 32.47 20.01 9.86
CA THR A 269 33.36 19.58 8.77
C THR A 269 32.61 19.35 7.46
N GLY A 270 31.29 19.08 7.52
CA GLY A 270 30.50 18.60 6.39
C GLY A 270 30.82 17.15 5.99
N GLU A 271 31.65 16.46 6.77
CA GLU A 271 31.98 15.06 6.53
C GLU A 271 30.80 14.15 6.89
N THR A 272 30.67 13.06 6.17
CA THR A 272 29.69 12.00 6.47
C THR A 272 30.41 10.74 6.95
N LYS A 273 29.77 10.02 7.88
CA LYS A 273 30.20 8.71 8.34
C LYS A 273 29.04 7.74 8.20
N GLN A 274 29.29 6.63 7.51
CA GLN A 274 28.33 5.53 7.44
C GLN A 274 28.60 4.51 8.54
N LEU A 275 27.52 4.06 9.19
CA LEU A 275 27.53 3.16 10.33
C LEU A 275 26.61 1.97 10.02
N PRO A 276 27.15 0.79 9.71
CA PRO A 276 26.36 -0.43 9.57
C PRO A 276 25.69 -0.81 10.89
N ILE A 277 24.44 -1.25 10.82
CA ILE A 277 23.65 -1.72 11.97
C ILE A 277 23.04 -3.08 11.67
N GLU A 278 22.75 -3.83 12.73
CA GLU A 278 22.07 -5.11 12.66
C GLU A 278 20.78 -5.09 13.49
N TYR A 279 19.71 -5.67 12.94
CA TYR A 279 18.44 -5.90 13.65
C TYR A 279 17.76 -7.13 13.04
N GLU A 280 16.84 -7.72 13.80
CA GLU A 280 16.03 -8.86 13.35
C GLU A 280 14.67 -8.40 12.84
N SER A 281 14.19 -9.01 11.74
CA SER A 281 12.87 -8.83 11.16
C SER A 281 12.22 -10.19 10.93
N ALA A 282 10.96 -10.32 11.27
CA ALA A 282 10.20 -11.55 11.08
C ALA A 282 9.97 -11.90 9.61
N GLY A 283 10.00 -10.90 8.74
CA GLY A 283 9.70 -11.01 7.32
C GLY A 283 8.60 -10.06 6.90
N SER A 284 8.66 -9.61 5.65
CA SER A 284 7.67 -8.72 5.06
C SER A 284 6.51 -9.51 4.47
N GLU A 285 5.29 -9.05 4.66
CA GLU A 285 4.10 -9.69 4.08
C GLU A 285 4.21 -9.77 2.56
N LEU A 286 3.81 -10.91 2.00
CA LEU A 286 3.82 -11.16 0.57
C LEU A 286 2.48 -10.73 -0.03
N PHE A 287 2.55 -9.88 -1.04
CA PHE A 287 1.36 -9.28 -1.66
C PHE A 287 0.96 -9.94 -2.97
N LEU A 288 1.92 -10.36 -3.77
CA LEU A 288 1.72 -10.97 -5.08
C LEU A 288 2.67 -12.15 -5.28
N ILE A 289 2.15 -13.23 -5.87
CA ILE A 289 2.91 -14.38 -6.35
C ILE A 289 2.55 -14.65 -7.80
N HIS A 290 3.55 -14.82 -8.66
CA HIS A 290 3.40 -14.99 -10.10
C HIS A 290 4.38 -16.04 -10.64
N ARG A 291 3.98 -16.79 -11.67
CA ARG A 291 4.89 -17.64 -12.45
C ARG A 291 5.72 -16.78 -13.39
N GLY A 292 7.03 -16.78 -13.23
CA GLY A 292 7.95 -16.03 -14.08
C GLY A 292 8.12 -16.61 -15.47
N PRO A 293 8.81 -15.88 -16.37
CA PRO A 293 9.06 -16.33 -17.73
C PRO A 293 10.07 -17.50 -17.82
N ASP A 294 10.81 -17.77 -16.75
CA ASP A 294 11.80 -18.85 -16.57
C ASP A 294 11.24 -20.02 -15.73
N ASP A 295 9.93 -20.10 -15.58
CA ASP A 295 9.21 -21.12 -14.81
C ASP A 295 9.50 -21.16 -13.30
N HIS A 296 10.15 -20.14 -12.74
CA HIS A 296 10.26 -19.95 -11.29
C HIS A 296 9.09 -19.11 -10.74
N ILE A 297 8.96 -19.08 -9.42
CA ILE A 297 7.98 -18.23 -8.74
C ILE A 297 8.64 -16.89 -8.43
N TYR A 298 8.01 -15.82 -8.88
CA TYR A 298 8.33 -14.45 -8.51
C TYR A 298 7.20 -13.85 -7.69
N GLY A 299 7.49 -12.81 -6.94
CA GLY A 299 6.47 -12.07 -6.22
C GLY A 299 6.98 -10.79 -5.62
N SER A 300 6.09 -10.06 -4.99
CA SER A 300 6.46 -8.87 -4.24
C SER A 300 6.01 -8.94 -2.79
N SER A 301 6.80 -8.33 -1.92
CA SER A 301 6.36 -7.95 -0.58
C SER A 301 5.57 -6.63 -0.61
N ILE A 302 4.89 -6.33 0.50
CA ILE A 302 4.21 -5.06 0.74
C ILE A 302 4.95 -4.30 1.83
N LEU A 303 5.26 -3.03 1.54
CA LEU A 303 5.83 -2.10 2.50
C LEU A 303 6.95 -2.72 3.38
N PRO A 304 8.15 -2.96 2.82
CA PRO A 304 8.65 -2.46 1.54
C PRO A 304 8.30 -3.30 0.33
N LEU A 305 8.37 -2.67 -0.86
CA LEU A 305 8.27 -3.34 -2.15
C LEU A 305 9.62 -3.94 -2.54
N HIS A 306 9.78 -5.24 -2.31
CA HIS A 306 10.91 -6.01 -2.84
C HIS A 306 10.42 -7.05 -3.84
N LEU A 307 11.17 -7.25 -4.92
CA LEU A 307 11.01 -8.40 -5.81
C LEU A 307 11.74 -9.58 -5.19
N PHE A 308 11.08 -10.72 -5.10
CA PHE A 308 11.71 -11.97 -4.71
C PHE A 308 11.54 -13.06 -5.75
N ARG A 309 12.37 -14.10 -5.67
CA ARG A 309 12.23 -15.34 -6.44
C ARG A 309 12.32 -16.56 -5.53
N TYR A 310 11.48 -17.54 -5.78
CA TYR A 310 11.62 -18.91 -5.30
C TYR A 310 11.94 -19.83 -6.49
N ALA A 311 13.12 -20.44 -6.50
CA ALA A 311 13.58 -21.34 -7.53
C ALA A 311 13.00 -22.74 -7.30
N LEU A 312 12.17 -23.22 -8.21
CA LEU A 312 11.46 -24.49 -8.05
C LEU A 312 12.37 -25.72 -8.10
N ASP A 313 13.46 -25.64 -8.84
CA ASP A 313 14.43 -26.72 -9.05
C ASP A 313 15.37 -26.93 -7.86
N THR A 314 15.72 -25.86 -7.16
CA THR A 314 16.67 -25.91 -6.02
C THR A 314 16.00 -25.67 -4.67
N GLY A 315 14.84 -25.02 -4.65
CA GLY A 315 14.18 -24.53 -3.43
C GLY A 315 14.80 -23.26 -2.86
N ASP A 316 15.73 -22.62 -3.58
CA ASP A 316 16.41 -21.41 -3.12
C ASP A 316 15.47 -20.19 -3.19
N MET A 317 15.58 -19.33 -2.18
CA MET A 317 14.92 -18.04 -2.13
C MET A 317 15.91 -16.91 -2.32
N ALA A 318 15.54 -15.92 -3.13
CA ALA A 318 16.34 -14.72 -3.35
C ALA A 318 15.46 -13.49 -3.14
N ASP A 319 15.86 -12.61 -2.23
CA ASP A 319 15.38 -11.22 -2.13
C ASP A 319 16.26 -10.37 -3.04
N PHE A 320 15.69 -9.85 -4.11
CA PHE A 320 16.39 -8.97 -5.05
C PHE A 320 16.37 -7.50 -4.62
N GLY A 321 15.54 -7.16 -3.63
CA GLY A 321 15.34 -5.77 -3.22
C GLY A 321 14.34 -5.01 -4.10
N VAL A 322 14.49 -3.69 -4.11
CA VAL A 322 13.57 -2.75 -4.76
C VAL A 322 13.52 -2.95 -6.27
N CYS A 323 12.32 -3.07 -6.83
CA CYS A 323 12.07 -3.23 -8.27
C CYS A 323 11.28 -2.07 -8.89
N SER A 324 10.93 -1.07 -8.11
CA SER A 324 10.26 0.16 -8.54
C SER A 324 10.56 1.30 -7.56
N THR A 325 10.55 2.54 -8.02
CA THR A 325 10.56 3.72 -7.14
C THR A 325 9.21 3.98 -6.46
N SER A 326 8.20 3.15 -6.73
CA SER A 326 7.00 3.03 -5.92
C SER A 326 7.35 2.32 -4.61
N GLY A 327 6.93 2.85 -3.47
CA GLY A 327 7.34 2.33 -2.16
C GLY A 327 6.36 1.35 -1.51
N GLY A 328 5.31 0.94 -2.21
CA GLY A 328 4.23 0.11 -1.68
C GLY A 328 4.39 -1.37 -1.98
N GLU A 329 3.71 -1.84 -3.01
CA GLU A 329 3.69 -3.24 -3.47
C GLU A 329 3.49 -3.33 -4.98
N ALA A 330 3.90 -4.45 -5.61
CA ALA A 330 3.51 -4.77 -6.97
C ALA A 330 2.10 -5.38 -6.96
N TYR A 331 1.17 -4.73 -7.64
CA TYR A 331 -0.22 -5.21 -7.75
C TYR A 331 -0.41 -6.24 -8.86
N SER A 332 0.38 -6.15 -9.91
CA SER A 332 0.28 -7.06 -11.04
C SER A 332 1.62 -7.34 -11.70
N MET A 333 1.74 -8.55 -12.23
CA MET A 333 2.87 -9.01 -13.01
C MET A 333 2.38 -9.71 -14.27
N GLY A 334 3.21 -9.72 -15.32
CA GLY A 334 2.93 -10.42 -16.57
C GLY A 334 4.18 -10.72 -17.37
N ASN A 335 4.16 -11.79 -18.13
CA ASN A 335 5.30 -12.24 -18.93
C ASN A 335 5.10 -11.87 -20.40
N LEU A 336 6.09 -11.25 -21.02
CA LEU A 336 6.11 -10.97 -22.45
C LEU A 336 7.54 -11.09 -22.97
N ASP A 337 7.75 -11.85 -24.06
CA ASP A 337 9.05 -12.03 -24.72
C ASP A 337 10.20 -12.44 -23.78
N GLY A 338 9.91 -13.38 -22.86
CA GLY A 338 10.90 -13.88 -21.90
C GLY A 338 11.26 -12.92 -20.76
N LYS A 339 10.54 -11.82 -20.62
CA LYS A 339 10.71 -10.82 -19.56
C LYS A 339 9.50 -10.76 -18.64
N LEU A 340 9.74 -10.35 -17.40
CA LEU A 340 8.73 -10.10 -16.38
C LEU A 340 8.44 -8.60 -16.31
N TYR A 341 7.19 -8.20 -16.56
CA TYR A 341 6.70 -6.86 -16.35
C TYR A 341 6.05 -6.76 -14.99
N ILE A 342 6.33 -5.68 -14.24
CA ILE A 342 5.92 -5.48 -12.86
C ILE A 342 5.28 -4.10 -12.77
N CYS A 343 4.01 -4.02 -12.35
CA CYS A 343 3.34 -2.74 -12.18
C CYS A 343 3.00 -2.51 -10.70
N ALA A 344 3.52 -1.40 -10.15
CA ALA A 344 3.61 -1.16 -8.73
C ALA A 344 2.81 0.06 -8.24
N TYR A 345 2.32 -0.01 -7.00
CA TYR A 345 1.70 1.06 -6.23
C TYR A 345 2.77 1.78 -5.36
N PRO A 346 2.65 3.10 -5.16
CA PRO A 346 1.69 4.02 -5.77
C PRO A 346 2.03 4.43 -7.21
N ALA A 347 1.06 5.02 -7.88
CA ALA A 347 1.21 5.68 -9.19
C ALA A 347 1.40 4.74 -10.39
N ALA A 348 1.05 3.46 -10.26
CA ALA A 348 1.08 2.47 -11.33
C ALA A 348 2.36 2.52 -12.18
N LYS A 349 3.53 2.47 -11.53
CA LYS A 349 4.82 2.49 -12.21
C LYS A 349 5.15 1.11 -12.75
N LEU A 350 5.50 1.07 -14.04
CA LEU A 350 5.87 -0.13 -14.76
C LEU A 350 7.38 -0.30 -14.78
N SER A 351 7.84 -1.49 -14.41
CA SER A 351 9.24 -1.93 -14.57
C SER A 351 9.30 -3.21 -15.39
N VAL A 352 10.42 -3.45 -16.07
CA VAL A 352 10.68 -4.68 -16.82
C VAL A 352 11.97 -5.34 -16.32
N TYR A 353 11.87 -6.63 -15.99
CA TYR A 353 12.96 -7.46 -15.51
C TYR A 353 13.24 -8.60 -16.49
N ASP A 354 14.52 -8.81 -16.82
CA ASP A 354 15.01 -9.91 -17.63
C ASP A 354 15.76 -10.92 -16.71
N PRO A 355 15.20 -12.11 -16.44
CA PRO A 355 15.84 -13.09 -15.56
C PRO A 355 17.19 -13.60 -16.07
N ALA A 356 17.48 -13.46 -17.37
CA ALA A 356 18.76 -13.86 -17.96
C ALA A 356 19.90 -12.86 -17.69
N ARG A 357 19.61 -11.68 -17.11
CA ARG A 357 20.59 -10.63 -16.82
C ARG A 357 20.75 -10.45 -15.30
N PRO A 358 21.93 -10.02 -14.83
CA PRO A 358 22.13 -9.66 -13.43
C PRO A 358 21.12 -8.61 -12.95
N TYR A 359 20.70 -8.73 -11.69
CA TYR A 359 19.82 -7.77 -11.05
C TYR A 359 20.54 -6.45 -10.75
N HIS A 360 20.02 -5.34 -11.25
CA HIS A 360 20.52 -3.99 -11.01
C HIS A 360 19.38 -2.99 -11.30
N PHE A 361 18.52 -2.76 -10.32
CA PHE A 361 17.36 -1.86 -10.47
C PHE A 361 17.77 -0.41 -10.74
N GLY A 362 17.09 0.23 -11.66
CA GLY A 362 17.30 1.65 -11.96
C GLY A 362 16.40 2.18 -13.09
N LYS A 363 16.75 3.40 -13.54
CA LYS A 363 16.10 4.11 -14.66
C LYS A 363 16.99 4.26 -15.88
N GLU A 364 18.25 3.88 -15.75
CA GLU A 364 19.20 3.95 -16.84
C GLU A 364 18.98 2.76 -17.81
N PRO A 365 19.28 2.89 -19.10
CA PRO A 365 18.97 1.86 -20.11
C PRO A 365 19.58 0.48 -19.86
N ASP A 366 20.66 0.40 -19.08
CA ASP A 366 21.32 -0.84 -18.71
C ASP A 366 20.79 -1.46 -17.40
N SER A 367 19.86 -0.81 -16.73
CA SER A 367 19.22 -1.31 -15.50
C SER A 367 18.42 -2.59 -15.74
N ASN A 368 18.32 -3.42 -14.70
CA ASN A 368 17.54 -4.66 -14.71
C ASN A 368 17.06 -5.03 -13.29
N PRO A 369 15.84 -4.76 -12.87
CA PRO A 369 14.74 -4.17 -13.66
C PRO A 369 15.01 -2.72 -14.10
N LEU A 370 14.50 -2.39 -15.29
CA LEU A 370 14.42 -1.04 -15.78
C LEU A 370 13.03 -0.46 -15.46
N GLU A 371 12.95 0.65 -14.71
CA GLU A 371 11.69 1.38 -14.50
C GLU A 371 11.37 2.20 -15.74
N LEU A 372 10.28 1.85 -16.43
CA LEU A 372 9.83 2.47 -17.68
C LEU A 372 9.05 3.76 -17.43
N GLY A 373 8.40 3.90 -16.27
CA GLY A 373 7.59 5.06 -15.90
C GLY A 373 6.19 4.70 -15.45
N ARG A 374 5.32 5.71 -15.34
CA ARG A 374 3.91 5.56 -14.99
C ARG A 374 3.10 5.09 -16.18
N MET A 375 2.11 4.21 -15.94
CA MET A 375 1.16 3.80 -16.97
C MET A 375 0.37 5.01 -17.53
N ASP A 376 -0.01 5.95 -16.64
CA ASP A 376 -0.69 7.20 -16.96
C ASP A 376 -0.76 8.13 -15.74
N GLU A 377 -1.38 9.30 -15.87
CA GLU A 377 -1.46 10.30 -14.80
C GLU A 377 -2.51 10.00 -13.72
N VAL A 378 -3.37 9.00 -13.92
CA VAL A 378 -4.53 8.71 -13.05
C VAL A 378 -4.41 7.34 -12.37
N SER A 379 -3.88 6.34 -13.05
CA SER A 379 -3.67 4.99 -12.50
C SER A 379 -2.83 5.03 -11.23
N TYR A 380 -3.31 4.35 -10.18
CA TYR A 380 -2.64 4.34 -8.90
C TYR A 380 -2.39 2.93 -8.36
N ARG A 381 -3.45 2.08 -8.36
CA ARG A 381 -3.36 0.66 -8.01
C ARG A 381 -3.66 -0.19 -9.24
N PRO A 382 -2.63 -0.71 -9.93
CA PRO A 382 -2.78 -1.50 -11.16
C PRO A 382 -3.16 -2.94 -10.83
N ARG A 383 -4.46 -3.19 -10.64
CA ARG A 383 -5.04 -4.41 -10.08
C ARG A 383 -4.82 -5.67 -10.89
N SER A 384 -4.74 -5.56 -12.20
CA SER A 384 -4.59 -6.71 -13.09
C SER A 384 -3.73 -6.34 -14.29
N MET A 385 -3.02 -7.33 -14.83
CA MET A 385 -2.19 -7.21 -16.02
C MET A 385 -2.48 -8.38 -16.97
N VAL A 386 -2.57 -8.06 -18.26
CA VAL A 386 -2.59 -9.03 -19.36
C VAL A 386 -1.53 -8.62 -20.37
N THR A 387 -0.74 -9.57 -20.83
CA THR A 387 0.31 -9.39 -21.83
C THR A 387 -0.02 -10.17 -23.09
N GLY A 388 0.33 -9.64 -24.26
CA GLY A 388 0.15 -10.31 -25.55
C GLY A 388 -0.70 -9.55 -26.55
N PRO A 389 -1.91 -9.06 -26.25
CA PRO A 389 -2.71 -8.31 -27.22
C PRO A 389 -1.92 -7.17 -27.86
N LEU A 390 -1.76 -7.19 -29.21
CA LEU A 390 -0.90 -6.29 -29.98
C LEU A 390 0.59 -6.26 -29.56
N GLY A 391 1.10 -7.30 -28.88
CA GLY A 391 2.45 -7.29 -28.31
C GLY A 391 2.62 -6.32 -27.14
N ARG A 392 1.54 -5.90 -26.49
CA ARG A 392 1.50 -4.89 -25.43
C ARG A 392 1.29 -5.51 -24.05
N VAL A 393 1.61 -4.69 -23.05
CA VAL A 393 1.27 -4.92 -21.64
C VAL A 393 0.05 -4.06 -21.30
N TRP A 394 -1.04 -4.69 -20.88
CA TRP A 394 -2.30 -4.03 -20.53
C TRP A 394 -2.54 -4.08 -19.03
N THR A 395 -3.01 -2.98 -18.44
CA THR A 395 -3.33 -2.91 -17.00
C THR A 395 -4.72 -2.32 -16.77
N ALA A 396 -5.43 -2.92 -15.81
CA ALA A 396 -6.64 -2.36 -15.22
C ALA A 396 -6.30 -1.73 -13.87
N SER A 397 -6.71 -0.50 -13.63
CA SER A 397 -6.28 0.26 -12.46
C SER A 397 -7.43 0.92 -11.73
N VAL A 398 -7.30 1.02 -10.40
CA VAL A 398 -8.05 1.98 -9.57
C VAL A 398 -7.31 3.32 -9.62
N PRO A 399 -8.01 4.46 -9.69
CA PRO A 399 -7.38 5.76 -9.83
C PRO A 399 -6.72 6.24 -8.53
N ASP A 400 -6.00 7.36 -8.61
CA ASP A 400 -5.38 8.05 -7.47
C ASP A 400 -6.44 8.44 -6.42
N TYR A 401 -5.99 8.68 -5.22
CA TYR A 401 -6.81 9.09 -4.08
C TYR A 401 -7.70 10.29 -4.43
N GLY A 402 -8.97 10.20 -4.04
CA GLY A 402 -9.96 11.23 -4.30
C GLY A 402 -10.45 11.35 -5.74
N LEU A 403 -10.12 10.38 -6.62
CA LEU A 403 -10.55 10.34 -8.03
C LEU A 403 -11.47 9.15 -8.30
N TRP A 404 -12.23 9.21 -9.39
CA TRP A 404 -13.13 8.16 -9.90
C TRP A 404 -12.74 7.74 -11.32
N GLY A 405 -13.32 6.65 -11.83
CA GLY A 405 -13.09 6.18 -13.19
C GLY A 405 -11.67 5.66 -13.41
N GLY A 406 -11.35 4.50 -12.81
CA GLY A 406 -10.04 3.86 -12.99
C GLY A 406 -9.85 3.34 -14.41
N PRO A 407 -8.73 3.65 -15.07
CA PRO A 407 -8.54 3.43 -16.50
C PRO A 407 -8.15 2.00 -16.87
N LEU A 408 -8.29 1.70 -18.17
CA LEU A 408 -7.60 0.66 -18.90
C LEU A 408 -6.40 1.30 -19.61
N SER A 409 -5.17 0.86 -19.31
CA SER A 409 -3.95 1.44 -19.85
C SER A 409 -3.06 0.38 -20.47
N TRP A 410 -2.19 0.78 -21.38
CA TRP A 410 -1.25 -0.11 -22.05
C TRP A 410 0.14 0.51 -22.22
N TYR A 411 1.13 -0.38 -22.34
CA TYR A 411 2.50 -0.07 -22.73
C TYR A 411 2.89 -0.94 -23.92
N ASP A 412 3.49 -0.35 -24.94
CA ASP A 412 3.98 -1.00 -26.14
C ASP A 412 5.52 -1.08 -26.11
N PRO A 413 6.11 -2.25 -25.89
CA PRO A 413 7.57 -2.38 -25.83
C PRO A 413 8.30 -2.11 -27.13
N ALA A 414 7.62 -2.25 -28.28
CA ALA A 414 8.23 -2.02 -29.59
C ALA A 414 8.39 -0.53 -29.92
N THR A 415 7.50 0.29 -29.39
CA THR A 415 7.49 1.75 -29.62
C THR A 415 7.84 2.58 -28.39
N GLU A 416 7.95 1.92 -27.21
CA GLU A 416 8.13 2.52 -25.88
C GLU A 416 7.04 3.54 -25.53
N GLN A 417 5.83 3.35 -26.05
CA GLN A 417 4.71 4.25 -25.85
C GLN A 417 3.74 3.72 -24.81
N PHE A 418 3.14 4.65 -24.07
CA PHE A 418 2.02 4.40 -23.15
C PHE A 418 0.74 4.98 -23.75
N GLY A 419 -0.39 4.32 -23.46
CA GLY A 419 -1.71 4.82 -23.78
C GLY A 419 -2.72 4.48 -22.71
N THR A 420 -3.81 5.23 -22.65
CA THR A 420 -4.85 5.07 -21.63
C THR A 420 -6.23 5.39 -22.16
N TYR A 421 -7.23 4.65 -21.68
CA TYR A 421 -8.64 4.87 -21.97
C TYR A 421 -9.37 5.06 -20.63
N ARG A 422 -10.00 6.21 -20.48
CA ARG A 422 -10.75 6.57 -19.26
C ARG A 422 -12.24 6.57 -19.52
N ASP A 423 -13.00 6.50 -18.44
CA ASP A 423 -14.46 6.66 -18.43
C ASP A 423 -15.18 5.68 -19.38
N ILE A 424 -14.60 4.46 -19.53
CA ILE A 424 -15.15 3.41 -20.41
C ILE A 424 -16.46 2.86 -19.83
N ALA A 425 -16.55 2.75 -18.51
CA ALA A 425 -17.70 2.23 -17.76
C ALA A 425 -18.17 3.26 -16.72
N ASP A 426 -18.58 4.43 -17.20
CA ASP A 426 -18.91 5.59 -16.40
C ASP A 426 -17.81 5.90 -15.36
N GLU A 427 -18.15 6.05 -14.08
CA GLU A 427 -17.19 6.31 -13.00
C GLU A 427 -16.75 5.04 -12.25
N ALA A 428 -17.08 3.84 -12.78
CA ALA A 428 -16.51 2.58 -12.29
C ALA A 428 -15.02 2.47 -12.65
N SER A 429 -14.26 1.75 -11.82
CA SER A 429 -12.84 1.52 -12.08
C SER A 429 -12.61 0.15 -12.71
N CYS A 430 -11.71 0.06 -13.69
CA CYS A 430 -11.24 -1.22 -14.22
C CYS A 430 -10.49 -2.00 -13.12
N TRP A 431 -10.78 -3.30 -12.99
CA TRP A 431 -10.20 -4.12 -11.92
C TRP A 431 -9.53 -5.39 -12.39
N SER A 432 -10.26 -6.25 -13.12
CA SER A 432 -9.75 -7.53 -13.60
C SER A 432 -9.75 -7.61 -15.12
N LEU A 433 -8.78 -8.34 -15.67
CA LEU A 433 -8.57 -8.50 -17.11
C LEU A 433 -8.50 -9.98 -17.48
N ALA A 434 -9.05 -10.32 -18.65
CA ALA A 434 -8.77 -11.57 -19.34
C ALA A 434 -8.67 -11.36 -20.86
N TRP A 435 -7.75 -12.07 -21.51
CA TRP A 435 -7.58 -11.99 -22.95
C TRP A 435 -8.41 -13.08 -23.65
N LEU A 436 -9.39 -12.65 -24.43
CA LEU A 436 -10.19 -13.49 -25.33
C LEU A 436 -9.47 -13.59 -26.68
N GLU A 437 -8.34 -14.31 -26.73
CA GLU A 437 -7.41 -14.33 -27.86
C GLU A 437 -8.10 -14.67 -29.18
N GLN A 438 -8.94 -15.72 -29.22
CA GLN A 438 -9.65 -16.17 -30.43
C GLN A 438 -10.61 -15.10 -30.97
N ARG A 439 -11.01 -14.13 -30.18
CA ARG A 439 -11.96 -13.05 -30.52
C ARG A 439 -11.31 -11.69 -30.64
N GLN A 440 -10.03 -11.60 -30.36
CA GLN A 440 -9.27 -10.34 -30.35
C GLN A 440 -9.90 -9.27 -29.44
N LEU A 441 -10.37 -9.69 -28.26
CA LEU A 441 -11.01 -8.84 -27.27
C LEU A 441 -10.33 -8.96 -25.90
N LEU A 442 -10.40 -7.90 -25.11
CA LEU A 442 -10.19 -7.96 -23.67
C LEU A 442 -11.55 -8.01 -22.97
N ALA A 443 -11.71 -8.93 -22.03
CA ALA A 443 -12.77 -8.88 -21.05
C ALA A 443 -12.27 -8.10 -19.84
N VAL A 444 -13.05 -7.11 -19.41
CA VAL A 444 -12.69 -6.21 -18.30
C VAL A 444 -13.80 -6.24 -17.25
N GLY A 445 -13.46 -6.69 -16.06
CA GLY A 445 -14.31 -6.59 -14.88
C GLY A 445 -14.03 -5.30 -14.14
N THR A 446 -15.07 -4.66 -13.61
CA THR A 446 -14.95 -3.38 -12.90
C THR A 446 -15.24 -3.49 -11.41
N THR A 447 -15.00 -2.39 -10.69
CA THR A 447 -15.45 -2.15 -9.33
C THR A 447 -16.19 -0.83 -9.25
N ILE A 448 -17.17 -0.74 -8.32
CA ILE A 448 -17.85 0.52 -8.02
C ILE A 448 -16.95 1.54 -7.30
N ASN A 449 -15.82 1.10 -6.76
CA ASN A 449 -14.95 1.92 -5.95
C ASN A 449 -14.02 2.80 -6.83
N GLY A 450 -13.91 4.05 -6.45
CA GLY A 450 -12.85 4.94 -6.92
C GLY A 450 -11.57 4.81 -6.08
N GLY A 451 -10.70 5.81 -6.16
CA GLY A 451 -9.51 5.93 -5.33
C GLY A 451 -9.87 6.12 -3.85
N THR A 452 -8.91 5.84 -2.98
CA THR A 452 -9.10 5.96 -1.53
C THR A 452 -9.67 7.34 -1.16
N GLY A 453 -10.63 7.38 -0.24
CA GLY A 453 -11.32 8.60 0.20
C GLY A 453 -12.55 8.96 -0.63
N THR A 454 -12.85 8.23 -1.70
CA THR A 454 -14.08 8.44 -2.48
C THR A 454 -15.22 7.55 -1.98
N GLN A 455 -16.45 7.98 -2.28
CA GLN A 455 -17.64 7.13 -2.18
C GLN A 455 -18.04 6.69 -3.59
N PRO A 456 -18.60 5.47 -3.77
CA PRO A 456 -19.07 5.02 -5.07
C PRO A 456 -20.08 5.99 -5.69
N ARG A 457 -19.98 6.21 -6.99
CA ARG A 457 -20.91 7.01 -7.81
C ARG A 457 -21.74 6.16 -8.76
N VAL A 458 -21.43 4.86 -8.85
CA VAL A 458 -22.20 3.85 -9.57
C VAL A 458 -22.70 2.78 -8.59
N GLU A 459 -23.84 2.16 -8.90
CA GLU A 459 -24.51 1.25 -7.98
C GLU A 459 -23.98 -0.19 -8.04
N GLN A 460 -23.46 -0.61 -9.21
CA GLN A 460 -22.96 -1.97 -9.43
C GLN A 460 -21.80 -2.00 -10.42
N ALA A 461 -20.97 -3.03 -10.28
CA ALA A 461 -19.90 -3.30 -11.20
C ALA A 461 -20.43 -3.93 -12.50
N VAL A 462 -19.72 -3.69 -13.60
CA VAL A 462 -20.05 -4.20 -14.93
C VAL A 462 -18.91 -5.08 -15.47
N LEU A 463 -19.28 -6.01 -16.33
CA LEU A 463 -18.35 -6.68 -17.25
C LEU A 463 -18.49 -6.00 -18.61
N PHE A 464 -17.38 -5.62 -19.25
CA PHE A 464 -17.40 -5.14 -20.62
C PHE A 464 -16.37 -5.84 -21.49
N LEU A 465 -16.62 -5.84 -22.82
CA LEU A 465 -15.69 -6.32 -23.83
C LEU A 465 -15.10 -5.12 -24.57
N TRP A 466 -13.77 -5.10 -24.63
CA TRP A 466 -12.97 -4.07 -25.27
C TRP A 466 -12.31 -4.63 -26.53
N ASP A 467 -12.64 -4.07 -27.70
CA ASP A 467 -11.92 -4.32 -28.94
C ASP A 467 -10.65 -3.48 -28.95
N TYR A 468 -9.50 -4.10 -28.76
CA TYR A 468 -8.23 -3.40 -28.66
C TYR A 468 -7.64 -2.99 -30.02
N GLU A 469 -8.17 -3.50 -31.15
CA GLU A 469 -7.79 -3.07 -32.48
C GLU A 469 -8.60 -1.85 -32.92
N GLN A 470 -9.90 -1.81 -32.60
CA GLN A 470 -10.78 -0.69 -32.90
C GLN A 470 -10.76 0.39 -31.79
N GLU A 471 -10.16 0.07 -30.65
CA GLU A 471 -10.08 0.93 -29.45
C GLU A 471 -11.47 1.37 -28.96
N GLU A 472 -12.43 0.43 -28.91
CA GLU A 472 -13.80 0.71 -28.50
C GLU A 472 -14.41 -0.39 -27.61
N LYS A 473 -15.37 0.00 -26.78
CA LYS A 473 -16.20 -0.90 -26.00
C LYS A 473 -17.31 -1.48 -26.90
N VAL A 474 -17.26 -2.79 -27.16
CA VAL A 474 -18.19 -3.47 -28.06
C VAL A 474 -19.36 -4.14 -27.35
N TRP A 475 -19.31 -4.26 -26.03
CA TRP A 475 -20.38 -4.79 -25.20
C TRP A 475 -20.17 -4.42 -23.73
N GLU A 476 -21.27 -4.28 -23.00
CA GLU A 476 -21.29 -4.11 -21.55
C GLU A 476 -22.53 -4.78 -20.97
N GLY A 477 -22.40 -5.35 -19.77
CA GLY A 477 -23.51 -5.96 -19.07
C GLY A 477 -23.24 -6.18 -17.58
N THR A 478 -24.33 -6.44 -16.86
CA THR A 478 -24.35 -6.68 -15.42
C THR A 478 -24.88 -8.08 -15.13
N LEU A 479 -24.48 -8.62 -13.98
CA LEU A 479 -25.12 -9.80 -13.42
C LEU A 479 -26.53 -9.44 -12.89
N ASP A 480 -27.43 -10.43 -12.85
CA ASP A 480 -28.77 -10.25 -12.28
C ASP A 480 -28.74 -9.86 -10.80
N THR A 481 -27.72 -10.32 -10.08
CA THR A 481 -27.44 -9.92 -8.69
C THR A 481 -26.48 -8.74 -8.69
N PRO A 482 -26.83 -7.59 -8.04
CA PRO A 482 -25.94 -6.47 -7.95
C PRO A 482 -24.63 -6.84 -7.25
N ILE A 483 -23.49 -6.53 -7.86
CA ILE A 483 -22.15 -6.83 -7.35
C ILE A 483 -21.29 -5.56 -7.24
N HIS A 484 -20.36 -5.56 -6.29
CA HIS A 484 -19.48 -4.42 -6.08
C HIS A 484 -18.20 -4.49 -6.90
N THR A 485 -17.68 -5.69 -7.16
CA THR A 485 -16.40 -5.87 -7.87
C THR A 485 -16.39 -7.21 -8.59
N ILE A 486 -15.96 -7.23 -9.84
CA ILE A 486 -15.51 -8.43 -10.54
C ILE A 486 -14.01 -8.55 -10.32
N ASN A 487 -13.59 -9.39 -9.38
CA ASN A 487 -12.22 -9.35 -8.86
C ASN A 487 -11.22 -10.28 -9.53
N ALA A 488 -11.69 -11.34 -10.23
CA ALA A 488 -10.82 -12.22 -11.00
C ALA A 488 -11.54 -12.73 -12.25
N LEU A 489 -10.79 -12.87 -13.34
CA LEU A 489 -11.25 -13.40 -14.62
C LEU A 489 -10.24 -14.42 -15.16
N THR A 490 -10.74 -15.50 -15.80
CA THR A 490 -9.94 -16.46 -16.58
C THR A 490 -10.73 -16.98 -17.76
N VAL A 491 -10.07 -17.56 -18.75
CA VAL A 491 -10.67 -18.08 -19.98
C VAL A 491 -10.32 -19.54 -20.13
N ASP A 492 -11.29 -20.41 -20.44
CA ASP A 492 -11.02 -21.80 -20.75
C ASP A 492 -10.56 -22.03 -22.21
N TYR A 493 -10.18 -23.26 -22.55
CA TYR A 493 -9.70 -23.60 -23.88
C TYR A 493 -10.80 -23.52 -24.97
N GLN A 494 -12.07 -23.42 -24.58
CA GLN A 494 -13.20 -23.21 -25.49
C GLN A 494 -13.51 -21.72 -25.69
N GLY A 495 -12.88 -20.87 -24.90
CA GLY A 495 -13.05 -19.42 -24.94
C GLY A 495 -14.25 -18.92 -24.14
N LEU A 496 -14.80 -19.70 -23.21
CA LEU A 496 -15.74 -19.22 -22.20
C LEU A 496 -14.98 -18.45 -21.13
N LEU A 497 -15.56 -17.35 -20.67
CA LEU A 497 -15.02 -16.51 -19.62
C LEU A 497 -15.61 -16.92 -18.26
N TYR A 498 -14.75 -17.16 -17.29
CA TYR A 498 -15.09 -17.43 -15.91
C TYR A 498 -14.68 -16.24 -15.07
N GLY A 499 -15.52 -15.84 -14.12
CA GLY A 499 -15.22 -14.73 -13.22
C GLY A 499 -15.72 -14.96 -11.81
N THR A 500 -15.06 -14.32 -10.87
CA THR A 500 -15.52 -14.20 -9.49
C THR A 500 -15.93 -12.76 -9.21
N ALA A 501 -17.00 -12.59 -8.42
CA ALA A 501 -17.55 -11.29 -8.10
C ALA A 501 -17.86 -11.18 -6.61
N ILE A 502 -17.51 -10.02 -6.04
CA ILE A 502 -17.73 -9.70 -4.64
C ILE A 502 -19.12 -9.07 -4.49
N HIS A 503 -19.94 -9.71 -3.66
CA HIS A 503 -21.23 -9.23 -3.21
C HIS A 503 -21.22 -9.09 -1.69
N PRO A 504 -21.92 -8.12 -1.09
CA PRO A 504 -21.92 -7.91 0.36
C PRO A 504 -22.27 -9.14 1.18
N ASP A 505 -23.24 -9.93 0.73
CA ASP A 505 -23.75 -11.09 1.49
C ASP A 505 -23.09 -12.40 1.05
N GLN A 506 -22.99 -12.65 -0.25
CA GLN A 506 -22.49 -13.92 -0.80
C GLN A 506 -21.77 -13.70 -2.13
N SER A 507 -20.45 -13.83 -2.13
CA SER A 507 -19.67 -13.77 -3.38
C SER A 507 -20.06 -14.91 -4.34
N ILE A 508 -19.97 -14.62 -5.63
CA ILE A 508 -20.43 -15.51 -6.69
C ILE A 508 -19.31 -15.82 -7.70
N LEU A 509 -19.43 -17.00 -8.31
CA LEU A 509 -18.75 -17.36 -9.53
C LEU A 509 -19.76 -17.25 -10.68
N PHE A 510 -19.33 -16.74 -11.82
CA PHE A 510 -20.14 -16.69 -13.03
C PHE A 510 -19.40 -17.24 -14.24
N VAL A 511 -20.16 -17.68 -15.25
CA VAL A 511 -19.66 -18.05 -16.56
C VAL A 511 -20.34 -17.18 -17.61
N PHE A 512 -19.53 -16.58 -18.47
CA PHE A 512 -20.00 -15.70 -19.55
C PHE A 512 -19.59 -16.28 -20.90
N ASP A 513 -20.54 -16.33 -21.82
CA ASP A 513 -20.34 -16.74 -23.21
C ASP A 513 -20.12 -15.49 -24.08
N PRO A 514 -18.88 -15.23 -24.56
CA PRO A 514 -18.59 -14.03 -25.33
C PRO A 514 -19.28 -13.97 -26.69
N ASP A 515 -19.60 -15.12 -27.28
CA ASP A 515 -20.29 -15.19 -28.60
C ASP A 515 -21.77 -14.85 -28.47
N LYS A 516 -22.39 -15.32 -27.38
CA LYS A 516 -23.80 -15.00 -27.07
C LYS A 516 -23.93 -13.65 -26.36
N ARG A 517 -22.81 -13.09 -25.86
CA ARG A 517 -22.78 -11.88 -25.05
C ARG A 517 -23.72 -11.97 -23.84
N SER A 518 -23.67 -13.10 -23.14
CA SER A 518 -24.59 -13.37 -22.02
C SER A 518 -23.94 -14.19 -20.93
N PHE A 519 -24.35 -13.93 -19.69
CA PHE A 519 -24.04 -14.79 -18.56
C PHE A 519 -24.87 -16.07 -18.69
N ILE A 520 -24.20 -17.22 -18.71
CA ILE A 520 -24.84 -18.53 -18.93
C ILE A 520 -24.95 -19.37 -17.67
N HIS A 521 -24.18 -19.01 -16.62
CA HIS A 521 -24.21 -19.67 -15.32
C HIS A 521 -23.79 -18.70 -14.23
N SER A 522 -24.35 -18.86 -13.03
CA SER A 522 -23.85 -18.24 -11.80
C SER A 522 -24.11 -19.16 -10.61
N ALA A 523 -23.18 -19.20 -9.66
CA ALA A 523 -23.28 -20.01 -8.45
C ALA A 523 -22.62 -19.27 -7.26
N ALA A 524 -23.09 -19.57 -6.05
CA ALA A 524 -22.44 -19.11 -4.83
C ALA A 524 -21.03 -19.71 -4.72
N LEU A 525 -20.06 -18.90 -4.35
CA LEU A 525 -18.71 -19.38 -4.06
C LEU A 525 -18.68 -20.14 -2.73
N PRO A 526 -17.69 -21.06 -2.56
CA PRO A 526 -17.36 -21.61 -1.24
C PRO A 526 -17.08 -20.55 -0.20
N GLN A 527 -16.99 -20.95 1.06
CA GLN A 527 -16.72 -20.06 2.18
C GLN A 527 -15.45 -19.19 1.96
N GLY A 528 -15.53 -17.93 2.39
CA GLY A 528 -14.47 -16.94 2.29
C GLY A 528 -14.67 -15.96 1.13
N ARG A 529 -13.92 -14.85 1.17
CA ARG A 529 -13.91 -13.86 0.10
C ARG A 529 -13.00 -14.34 -1.04
N PRO A 530 -13.40 -14.22 -2.31
CA PRO A 530 -12.51 -14.56 -3.43
C PRO A 530 -11.27 -13.68 -3.44
N LEU A 531 -10.12 -14.26 -3.75
CA LEU A 531 -8.84 -13.55 -3.82
C LEU A 531 -8.66 -12.90 -5.21
N ASP A 532 -8.04 -11.73 -5.22
CA ASP A 532 -7.65 -11.05 -6.46
C ASP A 532 -6.67 -11.94 -7.24
N GLY A 533 -6.86 -12.06 -8.56
CA GLY A 533 -6.07 -12.97 -9.40
C GLY A 533 -6.20 -14.46 -9.05
N GLY A 534 -7.11 -14.81 -8.14
CA GLY A 534 -7.27 -16.15 -7.60
C GLY A 534 -8.03 -17.14 -8.47
N LEU A 535 -8.29 -16.84 -9.72
CA LEU A 535 -8.97 -17.72 -10.67
C LEU A 535 -8.05 -18.05 -11.86
N GLN A 536 -7.88 -19.32 -12.18
CA GLN A 536 -6.97 -19.76 -13.24
C GLN A 536 -7.44 -21.03 -13.93
N THR A 537 -7.11 -21.17 -15.20
CA THR A 537 -7.30 -22.41 -15.96
C THR A 537 -6.10 -23.32 -15.73
N GLY A 538 -6.36 -24.50 -15.24
CA GLY A 538 -5.33 -25.48 -14.87
C GLY A 538 -5.40 -26.78 -15.66
N PRO A 539 -4.84 -27.87 -15.12
CA PRO A 539 -4.78 -29.18 -15.78
C PRO A 539 -6.14 -29.68 -16.25
N ALA A 540 -6.14 -30.39 -17.38
CA ALA A 540 -7.34 -30.94 -18.04
C ALA A 540 -8.43 -29.91 -18.36
N GLY A 541 -8.09 -28.60 -18.42
CA GLY A 541 -9.04 -27.54 -18.71
C GLY A 541 -10.00 -27.20 -17.57
N MET A 542 -9.75 -27.72 -16.38
CA MET A 542 -10.50 -27.36 -15.18
C MET A 542 -10.21 -25.93 -14.76
N ILE A 543 -11.18 -25.28 -14.14
CA ILE A 543 -11.00 -23.95 -13.56
C ILE A 543 -10.74 -24.08 -12.06
N TYR A 544 -9.66 -23.49 -11.58
CA TYR A 544 -9.30 -23.50 -10.16
C TYR A 544 -9.43 -22.10 -9.57
N GLY A 545 -9.86 -22.04 -8.32
CA GLY A 545 -10.06 -20.76 -7.66
C GLY A 545 -9.75 -20.77 -6.16
N PHE A 546 -9.42 -19.58 -5.66
CA PHE A 546 -9.17 -19.33 -4.25
C PHE A 546 -10.21 -18.40 -3.65
N THR A 547 -10.66 -18.76 -2.45
CA THR A 547 -11.18 -17.80 -1.47
C THR A 547 -10.19 -17.69 -0.31
N THR A 548 -10.41 -16.79 0.63
CA THR A 548 -9.58 -16.70 1.86
C THR A 548 -9.56 -18.01 2.67
N SER A 549 -10.56 -18.88 2.48
CA SER A 549 -10.73 -20.11 3.29
C SER A 549 -10.78 -21.41 2.48
N CYS A 550 -10.89 -21.33 1.17
CA CYS A 550 -11.10 -22.50 0.31
C CYS A 550 -10.28 -22.44 -0.96
N PHE A 551 -9.72 -23.60 -1.36
CA PHE A 551 -9.26 -23.85 -2.72
C PHE A 551 -10.23 -24.82 -3.39
N TYR A 552 -10.76 -24.46 -4.55
CA TYR A 552 -11.80 -25.20 -5.24
C TYR A 552 -11.49 -25.41 -6.73
N ARG A 553 -12.18 -26.37 -7.31
CA ARG A 553 -12.16 -26.66 -8.75
C ARG A 553 -13.58 -26.59 -9.30
N LEU A 554 -13.72 -26.00 -10.48
CA LEU A 554 -14.96 -26.03 -11.27
C LEU A 554 -14.75 -26.86 -12.52
N ASP A 555 -15.70 -27.73 -12.81
CA ASP A 555 -15.74 -28.52 -14.05
C ASP A 555 -16.51 -27.75 -15.15
N PRO A 556 -15.85 -27.35 -16.26
CA PRO A 556 -16.52 -26.64 -17.36
C PRO A 556 -17.65 -27.39 -18.03
N SER A 557 -17.72 -28.71 -17.90
CA SER A 557 -18.72 -29.53 -18.57
C SER A 557 -20.12 -29.42 -17.97
N ASP A 558 -20.22 -29.17 -16.67
CA ASP A 558 -21.49 -29.06 -15.93
C ASP A 558 -21.53 -27.90 -14.92
N PHE A 559 -20.45 -27.12 -14.84
CA PHE A 559 -20.22 -26.00 -13.90
C PHE A 559 -20.29 -26.38 -12.42
N SER A 560 -20.08 -27.64 -12.10
CA SER A 560 -20.05 -28.12 -10.72
C SER A 560 -18.77 -27.65 -10.00
N ILE A 561 -18.93 -27.18 -8.76
CA ILE A 561 -17.82 -26.75 -7.90
C ILE A 561 -17.48 -27.87 -6.90
N THR A 562 -16.21 -28.27 -6.89
CA THR A 562 -15.66 -29.21 -5.91
C THR A 562 -14.67 -28.49 -5.00
N GLN A 563 -14.88 -28.52 -3.69
CA GLN A 563 -13.91 -28.04 -2.70
C GLN A 563 -12.78 -29.05 -2.57
N LEU A 564 -11.55 -28.61 -2.83
CA LEU A 564 -10.35 -29.45 -2.77
C LEU A 564 -9.63 -29.31 -1.43
N PHE A 565 -9.72 -28.13 -0.80
CA PHE A 565 -9.17 -27.84 0.51
C PHE A 565 -10.00 -26.73 1.16
N GLU A 566 -10.27 -26.87 2.48
CA GLU A 566 -10.99 -25.88 3.28
C GLU A 566 -10.34 -25.71 4.65
N LYS A 567 -10.01 -24.48 4.99
CA LYS A 567 -9.56 -24.06 6.33
C LYS A 567 -9.74 -22.54 6.44
N PRO A 568 -10.40 -22.03 7.49
CA PRO A 568 -10.57 -20.59 7.68
C PRO A 568 -9.24 -19.82 7.60
N ASP A 569 -9.24 -18.74 6.82
CA ASP A 569 -8.14 -17.79 6.65
C ASP A 569 -6.79 -18.45 6.25
N ALA A 570 -6.85 -19.58 5.53
CA ALA A 570 -5.64 -20.28 5.08
C ALA A 570 -4.91 -19.56 3.95
N PHE A 571 -5.64 -18.81 3.14
CA PHE A 571 -5.11 -18.18 1.93
C PHE A 571 -5.24 -16.66 2.03
N GLN A 572 -4.14 -15.97 1.80
CA GLN A 572 -4.11 -14.51 1.79
C GLN A 572 -3.79 -13.96 0.40
N THR A 573 -2.85 -14.58 -0.30
CA THR A 573 -2.44 -14.22 -1.65
C THR A 573 -2.48 -15.46 -2.53
N ALA A 574 -3.30 -15.41 -3.58
CA ALA A 574 -3.36 -16.47 -4.58
C ALA A 574 -2.06 -16.50 -5.39
N GLY A 575 -1.66 -17.69 -5.80
CA GLY A 575 -0.50 -17.89 -6.65
C GLY A 575 -0.73 -18.93 -7.74
N PRO A 576 0.27 -19.21 -8.57
CA PRO A 576 0.13 -20.09 -9.72
C PRO A 576 -0.03 -21.55 -9.33
N MET A 577 -0.79 -22.27 -10.15
CA MET A 577 -0.74 -23.72 -10.20
C MET A 577 0.33 -24.14 -11.21
N MET A 578 1.27 -24.97 -10.77
CA MET A 578 2.38 -25.46 -11.57
C MET A 578 2.38 -26.99 -11.48
N GLU A 579 2.08 -27.65 -12.59
CA GLU A 579 1.75 -29.08 -12.62
C GLU A 579 0.55 -29.37 -11.68
N ASP A 580 0.74 -30.22 -10.67
CA ASP A 580 -0.27 -30.55 -9.66
C ASP A 580 -0.10 -29.79 -8.34
N ASP A 581 0.93 -28.94 -8.25
CA ASP A 581 1.24 -28.12 -7.08
C ASP A 581 0.60 -26.74 -7.16
N VAL A 582 0.02 -26.28 -6.06
CA VAL A 582 -0.61 -24.96 -5.95
C VAL A 582 0.19 -24.10 -4.97
N TYR A 583 0.69 -22.98 -5.44
CA TYR A 583 1.48 -22.06 -4.63
C TYR A 583 0.62 -20.89 -4.17
N PHE A 584 0.89 -20.39 -2.96
CA PHE A 584 0.18 -19.25 -2.37
C PHE A 584 1.01 -18.61 -1.26
N ALA A 585 0.60 -17.43 -0.78
CA ALA A 585 1.23 -16.84 0.40
C ALA A 585 0.24 -16.69 1.55
N GLN A 586 0.81 -16.75 2.75
CA GLN A 586 0.14 -16.40 4.00
C GLN A 586 1.11 -15.59 4.85
N LYS A 587 0.78 -14.34 5.13
CA LYS A 587 1.67 -13.35 5.75
C LYS A 587 3.00 -13.26 4.96
N HIS A 588 4.12 -13.55 5.62
CA HIS A 588 5.46 -13.47 5.06
C HIS A 588 5.96 -14.80 4.46
N GLU A 589 5.14 -15.85 4.47
CA GLU A 589 5.57 -17.19 4.03
C GLU A 589 5.02 -17.56 2.66
N ILE A 590 5.88 -18.11 1.79
CA ILE A 590 5.44 -18.89 0.63
C ILE A 590 5.05 -20.28 1.10
N LYS A 591 3.92 -20.75 0.61
CA LYS A 591 3.36 -22.07 0.91
C LYS A 591 2.97 -22.81 -0.36
N LYS A 592 2.91 -24.12 -0.23
CA LYS A 592 2.45 -25.03 -1.26
C LYS A 592 1.31 -25.90 -0.73
N LEU A 593 0.22 -25.97 -1.47
CA LEU A 593 -0.85 -26.92 -1.24
C LEU A 593 -0.58 -28.17 -2.11
N VAL A 594 -0.40 -29.30 -1.46
CA VAL A 594 -0.30 -30.62 -2.10
C VAL A 594 -1.70 -31.20 -2.18
N ILE A 595 -2.20 -31.46 -3.38
CA ILE A 595 -3.52 -32.06 -3.64
C ILE A 595 -3.31 -33.54 -3.84
N GLU A 596 -3.93 -34.41 -3.01
CA GLU A 596 -3.94 -35.88 -3.18
C GLU A 596 -5.15 -36.34 -3.98
#